data_a7bb1d6fa3a479c822e9d75d99ad172d
#
_entry.id   a7bb1d6fa3a479c822e9d75d99ad172d
#
_cell.length_a   1.000
_cell.length_b   1.000
_cell.length_c   1.000
_cell.angle_alpha   90.00
_cell.angle_beta   90.00
_cell.angle_gamma   90.00
#
_symmetry.space_group_name_H-M   'P 1'
#
loop_
_entity.id
_entity.type
_entity.pdbx_description
1 polymer ?
#
loop_
_entity_poly.entity_id
_entity_poly.type
_entity_poly.pdbx_seq_one_letter_code
_entity_poly.pdbx_strand_id
1 'polypeptide(L)'
;MDEQRFNQLVEQLNEYEGVEEVFLLNNEGEIVFKSTSIAPLTVEEAKALLRAWKEKEPSLNYQNSRYAILKNDDIQLAAKNIAGGKGNIAGSITKDGNYLIAHIAPDTGMILLEWSIFVNKVAWS
;
A
#
# COMPACT_ATOMS: atom_id res chain seq x y z
N MET A 1 -0.68 -12.43 -10.80
CA MET A 1 0.61 -11.70 -11.02
C MET A 1 1.76 -12.59 -10.57
N ASP A 2 2.78 -12.72 -11.39
CA ASP A 2 3.98 -13.45 -11.00
C ASP A 2 5.01 -12.51 -10.35
N GLU A 3 6.09 -13.08 -9.83
CA GLU A 3 7.12 -12.33 -9.13
C GLU A 3 7.84 -11.34 -10.05
N GLN A 4 8.10 -11.74 -11.30
CA GLN A 4 8.75 -10.86 -12.26
C GLN A 4 7.92 -9.60 -12.50
N ARG A 5 6.63 -9.75 -12.68
CA ARG A 5 5.73 -8.62 -12.87
C ARG A 5 5.67 -7.73 -11.63
N PHE A 6 5.60 -8.36 -10.45
CA PHE A 6 5.64 -7.59 -9.20
C PHE A 6 6.92 -6.75 -9.11
N ASN A 7 8.06 -7.33 -9.42
CA ASN A 7 9.33 -6.60 -9.39
C ASN A 7 9.37 -5.43 -10.38
N GLN A 8 8.73 -5.59 -11.55
CA GLN A 8 8.60 -4.49 -12.51
C GLN A 8 7.75 -3.34 -11.94
N LEU A 9 6.67 -3.66 -11.24
CA LEU A 9 5.85 -2.65 -10.60
C LEU A 9 6.61 -1.92 -9.50
N VAL A 10 7.41 -2.63 -8.71
CA VAL A 10 8.25 -2.04 -7.68
C VAL A 10 9.25 -1.06 -8.30
N GLU A 11 9.88 -1.43 -9.42
CA GLU A 11 10.80 -0.54 -10.12
C GLU A 11 10.09 0.74 -10.59
N GLN A 12 8.88 0.62 -11.12
CA GLN A 12 8.11 1.78 -11.55
C GLN A 12 7.77 2.69 -10.37
N LEU A 13 7.38 2.11 -9.24
CA LEU A 13 7.09 2.90 -8.05
C LEU A 13 8.31 3.65 -7.54
N ASN A 14 9.49 3.07 -7.71
CA ASN A 14 10.74 3.69 -7.26
C ASN A 14 11.29 4.77 -8.21
N GLU A 15 10.54 5.14 -9.25
CA GLU A 15 10.91 6.32 -10.07
C GLU A 15 10.92 7.59 -9.23
N TYR A 16 10.12 7.64 -8.18
CA TYR A 16 10.09 8.75 -7.24
C TYR A 16 10.62 8.30 -5.89
N GLU A 17 11.36 9.18 -5.23
CA GLU A 17 11.88 8.89 -3.89
C GLU A 17 10.76 8.84 -2.87
N GLY A 18 10.86 7.94 -1.92
CA GLY A 18 9.96 7.88 -0.79
C GLY A 18 9.26 6.55 -0.57
N VAL A 19 9.29 5.65 -1.53
CA VAL A 19 8.67 4.33 -1.35
C VAL A 19 9.59 3.47 -0.48
N GLU A 20 9.10 3.09 0.70
CA GLU A 20 9.87 2.31 1.67
C GLU A 20 9.61 0.83 1.58
N GLU A 21 8.37 0.44 1.31
CA GLU A 21 8.00 -0.95 1.18
C GLU A 21 6.83 -1.09 0.22
N VAL A 22 6.83 -2.16 -0.57
CA VAL A 22 5.71 -2.52 -1.45
C VAL A 22 5.37 -3.97 -1.18
N PHE A 23 4.09 -4.27 -1.10
CA PHE A 23 3.64 -5.65 -0.97
C PHE A 23 2.35 -5.86 -1.75
N LEU A 24 2.13 -7.12 -2.12
CA LEU A 24 0.95 -7.55 -2.85
C LEU A 24 0.17 -8.51 -1.99
N LEU A 25 -1.12 -8.22 -1.78
CA LEU A 25 -2.02 -9.11 -1.07
C LEU A 25 -3.00 -9.73 -2.05
N ASN A 26 -3.38 -10.99 -1.80
CA ASN A 26 -4.50 -11.59 -2.52
C ASN A 26 -5.83 -11.20 -1.86
N ASN A 27 -6.93 -11.69 -2.41
CA ASN A 27 -8.26 -11.35 -1.93
C ASN A 27 -8.57 -11.88 -0.52
N GLU A 28 -7.72 -12.73 0.01
CA GLU A 28 -7.85 -13.28 1.37
C GLU A 28 -6.95 -12.57 2.37
N GLY A 29 -6.20 -11.56 1.92
CA GLY A 29 -5.28 -10.82 2.78
C GLY A 29 -3.94 -11.51 3.00
N GLU A 30 -3.63 -12.51 2.19
CA GLU A 30 -2.33 -13.19 2.26
C GLU A 30 -1.29 -12.41 1.49
N ILE A 31 -0.06 -12.35 2.02
CA ILE A 31 1.06 -11.67 1.37
C ILE A 31 1.58 -12.59 0.27
N VAL A 32 1.39 -12.17 -0.98
CA VAL A 32 1.86 -12.91 -2.15
C VAL A 32 3.33 -12.60 -2.43
N PHE A 33 3.65 -11.31 -2.48
CA PHE A 33 5.02 -10.81 -2.68
C PHE A 33 5.24 -9.57 -1.83
N LYS A 34 6.51 -9.30 -1.52
CA LYS A 34 6.92 -8.08 -0.84
C LYS A 34 8.29 -7.64 -1.34
N SER A 35 8.55 -6.34 -1.32
CA SER A 35 9.75 -5.75 -1.90
C SER A 35 10.99 -5.88 -1.03
N THR A 36 10.84 -6.24 0.25
CA THR A 36 11.94 -6.39 1.18
C THR A 36 11.77 -7.65 2.00
N SER A 37 12.92 -8.31 2.29
CA SER A 37 12.92 -9.48 3.16
C SER A 37 12.83 -9.12 4.64
N ILE A 38 13.06 -7.85 4.98
CA ILE A 38 12.93 -7.34 6.34
C ILE A 38 11.56 -6.69 6.47
N ALA A 39 10.52 -7.38 6.05
CA ALA A 39 9.20 -6.79 6.12
C ALA A 39 8.64 -6.92 7.53
N PRO A 40 8.36 -5.82 8.18
CA PRO A 40 7.71 -5.85 9.49
C PRO A 40 6.22 -6.17 9.41
N LEU A 41 5.66 -6.29 8.21
CA LEU A 41 4.26 -6.61 8.04
C LEU A 41 4.00 -8.08 8.39
N THR A 42 3.21 -8.31 9.43
CA THR A 42 2.83 -9.67 9.82
C THR A 42 1.63 -10.15 9.03
N VAL A 43 1.37 -11.46 9.08
CA VAL A 43 0.19 -12.04 8.44
C VAL A 43 -1.08 -11.41 9.01
N GLU A 44 -1.13 -11.23 10.31
CA GLU A 44 -2.29 -10.63 10.99
C GLU A 44 -2.51 -9.18 10.58
N GLU A 45 -1.43 -8.41 10.48
CA GLU A 45 -1.52 -7.01 10.03
C GLU A 45 -1.98 -6.91 8.58
N ALA A 46 -1.49 -7.78 7.72
CA ALA A 46 -1.91 -7.80 6.32
C ALA A 46 -3.41 -8.06 6.19
N LYS A 47 -3.91 -9.05 6.90
CA LYS A 47 -5.34 -9.38 6.89
C LYS A 47 -6.18 -8.25 7.46
N ALA A 48 -5.73 -7.63 8.54
CA ALA A 48 -6.45 -6.51 9.16
C ALA A 48 -6.46 -5.29 8.25
N LEU A 49 -5.37 -5.03 7.55
CA LEU A 49 -5.29 -3.92 6.61
C LEU A 49 -6.28 -4.10 5.46
N LEU A 50 -6.31 -5.29 4.87
CA LEU A 50 -7.25 -5.57 3.80
C LEU A 50 -8.70 -5.49 4.27
N ARG A 51 -8.97 -5.96 5.48
CA ARG A 51 -10.31 -5.86 6.08
C ARG A 51 -10.73 -4.41 6.24
N ALA A 52 -9.82 -3.56 6.76
CA ALA A 52 -10.09 -2.13 6.91
C ALA A 52 -10.41 -1.47 5.57
N TRP A 53 -9.71 -1.87 4.52
CA TRP A 53 -9.97 -1.38 3.18
C TRP A 53 -11.35 -1.82 2.70
N LYS A 54 -11.65 -3.12 2.75
CA LYS A 54 -12.92 -3.67 2.24
C LYS A 54 -14.13 -3.20 3.01
N GLU A 55 -14.00 -3.06 4.33
CA GLU A 55 -15.10 -2.67 5.20
C GLU A 55 -15.20 -1.16 5.39
N LYS A 56 -14.34 -0.40 4.71
CA LYS A 56 -14.32 1.07 4.73
C LYS A 56 -14.22 1.61 6.15
N GLU A 57 -13.31 1.05 6.91
CA GLU A 57 -13.04 1.52 8.28
C GLU A 57 -12.35 2.89 8.25
N PRO A 58 -12.44 3.67 9.34
CA PRO A 58 -11.82 5.01 9.37
C PRO A 58 -10.30 4.99 9.55
N SER A 59 -9.72 3.86 9.93
CA SER A 59 -8.29 3.76 10.16
C SER A 59 -7.80 2.33 9.96
N LEU A 60 -6.48 2.19 9.80
CA LEU A 60 -5.80 0.91 9.77
C LEU A 60 -4.54 0.99 10.63
N ASN A 61 -3.98 -0.16 10.96
CA ASN A 61 -2.71 -0.25 11.66
C ASN A 61 -1.66 -0.86 10.75
N TYR A 62 -0.45 -0.29 10.79
CA TYR A 62 0.69 -0.78 10.05
C TYR A 62 1.94 -0.55 10.90
N GLN A 63 2.69 -1.62 11.16
CA GLN A 63 3.88 -1.56 12.02
C GLN A 63 3.60 -0.89 13.38
N ASN A 64 2.49 -1.28 14.00
CA ASN A 64 2.05 -0.77 15.31
C ASN A 64 1.74 0.73 15.32
N SER A 65 1.53 1.35 14.17
CA SER A 65 1.14 2.74 14.08
C SER A 65 -0.22 2.85 13.39
N ARG A 66 -1.00 3.84 13.82
CA ARG A 66 -2.33 4.07 13.29
C ARG A 66 -2.27 5.04 12.11
N TYR A 67 -2.95 4.67 11.03
CA TYR A 67 -3.09 5.52 9.85
C TYR A 67 -4.56 5.83 9.64
N ALA A 68 -4.88 7.12 9.55
CA ALA A 68 -6.24 7.54 9.23
C ALA A 68 -6.49 7.34 7.74
N ILE A 69 -7.60 6.68 7.40
CA ILE A 69 -7.96 6.43 6.01
C ILE A 69 -8.67 7.66 5.47
N LEU A 70 -8.06 8.30 4.47
CA LEU A 70 -8.57 9.53 3.87
C LEU A 70 -9.29 9.28 2.56
N LYS A 71 -8.98 8.19 1.88
CA LYS A 71 -9.66 7.77 0.66
C LYS A 71 -9.78 6.26 0.68
N ASN A 72 -10.97 5.78 0.46
CA ASN A 72 -11.23 4.35 0.46
C ASN A 72 -12.42 4.05 -0.45
N ASP A 73 -12.13 3.61 -1.65
CA ASP A 73 -13.14 3.08 -2.55
C ASP A 73 -12.75 1.66 -2.97
N ASP A 74 -13.49 1.06 -3.91
CA ASP A 74 -13.25 -0.32 -4.30
C ASP A 74 -11.93 -0.51 -5.06
N ILE A 75 -11.29 0.57 -5.49
CA ILE A 75 -10.09 0.53 -6.32
C ILE A 75 -8.87 1.05 -5.59
N GLN A 76 -9.01 2.13 -4.80
CA GLN A 76 -7.88 2.85 -4.21
C GLN A 76 -8.02 3.01 -2.70
N LEU A 77 -6.87 3.01 -2.04
CA LEU A 77 -6.74 3.30 -0.61
C LEU A 77 -5.68 4.37 -0.41
N ALA A 78 -5.96 5.35 0.42
CA ALA A 78 -4.99 6.34 0.85
C ALA A 78 -5.14 6.57 2.35
N ALA A 79 -4.06 6.38 3.10
CA ALA A 79 -4.07 6.52 4.54
C ALA A 79 -2.82 7.26 5.01
N LYS A 80 -2.95 8.01 6.10
CA LYS A 80 -1.88 8.87 6.61
C LYS A 80 -1.68 8.65 8.10
N ASN A 81 -0.43 8.51 8.52
CA ASN A 81 -0.08 8.53 9.94
C ASN A 81 -0.08 9.97 10.40
N ILE A 82 -1.10 10.38 11.17
CA ILE A 82 -1.29 11.78 11.54
C ILE A 82 -0.42 12.18 12.73
N ALA A 83 -0.25 11.26 13.69
CA ALA A 83 0.33 11.63 14.98
C ALA A 83 1.85 11.41 15.07
N GLY A 84 2.43 10.52 14.28
CA GLY A 84 3.80 10.06 14.51
C GLY A 84 4.81 10.37 13.40
N GLY A 85 4.40 11.00 12.32
CA GLY A 85 5.31 11.26 11.20
C GLY A 85 5.85 10.00 10.53
N LYS A 86 5.07 8.91 10.54
CA LYS A 86 5.49 7.62 9.98
C LYS A 86 5.22 7.50 8.48
N GLY A 87 4.63 8.52 7.86
CA GLY A 87 4.38 8.56 6.44
C GLY A 87 2.97 8.18 6.04
N ASN A 88 2.86 7.57 4.87
CA ASN A 88 1.60 7.32 4.21
C ASN A 88 1.51 5.89 3.71
N ILE A 89 0.28 5.44 3.47
CA ILE A 89 0.02 4.17 2.79
C ILE A 89 -0.87 4.48 1.60
N ALA A 90 -0.47 4.02 0.43
CA ALA A 90 -1.25 4.15 -0.79
C ALA A 90 -1.42 2.76 -1.40
N GLY A 91 -2.63 2.44 -1.83
CA GLY A 91 -2.90 1.13 -2.40
C GLY A 91 -3.85 1.20 -3.57
N SER A 92 -3.79 0.18 -4.41
CA SER A 92 -4.69 0.02 -5.54
C SER A 92 -4.95 -1.46 -5.79
N ILE A 93 -6.18 -1.78 -6.17
CA ILE A 93 -6.46 -3.09 -6.73
C ILE A 93 -5.70 -3.24 -8.06
N THR A 94 -5.27 -4.43 -8.39
CA THR A 94 -4.60 -4.72 -9.67
C THR A 94 -5.60 -5.26 -10.67
N LYS A 95 -5.18 -5.35 -11.94
CA LYS A 95 -6.05 -5.89 -12.99
C LYS A 95 -6.53 -7.31 -12.71
N ASP A 96 -5.71 -8.09 -12.04
CA ASP A 96 -6.02 -9.49 -11.72
C ASP A 96 -6.66 -9.69 -10.35
N GLY A 97 -7.12 -8.60 -9.72
CA GLY A 97 -7.89 -8.68 -8.49
C GLY A 97 -7.09 -8.83 -7.22
N ASN A 98 -5.79 -8.53 -7.26
CA ASN A 98 -4.96 -8.46 -6.08
C ASN A 98 -4.88 -7.01 -5.57
N TYR A 99 -4.14 -6.80 -4.48
CA TYR A 99 -4.04 -5.49 -3.84
C TYR A 99 -2.58 -5.10 -3.72
N LEU A 100 -2.18 -4.07 -4.48
CA LEU A 100 -0.82 -3.53 -4.44
C LEU A 100 -0.80 -2.39 -3.44
N ILE A 101 0.09 -2.47 -2.45
CA ILE A 101 0.14 -1.51 -1.35
C ILE A 101 1.56 -1.04 -1.18
N ALA A 102 1.73 0.28 -1.03
CA ALA A 102 3.03 0.90 -0.81
C ALA A 102 3.03 1.70 0.49
N HIS A 103 4.07 1.52 1.29
CA HIS A 103 4.36 2.39 2.42
C HIS A 103 5.34 3.46 1.96
N ILE A 104 4.99 4.71 2.22
CA ILE A 104 5.68 5.86 1.68
C ILE A 104 6.18 6.73 2.83
N ALA A 105 7.43 7.15 2.76
CA ALA A 105 8.05 8.01 3.76
C ALA A 105 7.31 9.34 3.89
N PRO A 106 7.37 9.98 5.05
CA PRO A 106 6.88 11.35 5.18
C PRO A 106 7.78 12.31 4.38
N ASP A 107 7.25 13.49 4.09
CA ASP A 107 8.03 14.58 3.48
C ASP A 107 8.62 14.25 2.11
N THR A 108 7.84 13.56 1.27
CA THR A 108 8.22 13.33 -0.11
C THR A 108 7.79 14.53 -0.98
N GLY A 109 8.23 14.53 -2.24
CA GLY A 109 7.82 15.57 -3.20
C GLY A 109 6.37 15.48 -3.66
N MET A 110 5.66 14.40 -3.34
CA MET A 110 4.26 14.23 -3.71
C MET A 110 3.39 14.13 -2.46
N ILE A 111 2.18 14.70 -2.53
CA ILE A 111 1.19 14.54 -1.48
C ILE A 111 0.52 13.16 -1.58
N LEU A 112 -0.20 12.76 -0.53
CA LEU A 112 -0.80 11.44 -0.46
C LEU A 112 -1.73 11.12 -1.64
N LEU A 113 -2.55 12.08 -2.06
CA LEU A 113 -3.46 11.84 -3.18
C LEU A 113 -2.72 11.62 -4.49
N GLU A 114 -1.60 12.30 -4.69
CA GLU A 114 -0.74 12.06 -5.85
C GLU A 114 -0.14 10.66 -5.81
N TRP A 115 0.30 10.21 -4.64
CA TRP A 115 0.79 8.85 -4.46
C TRP A 115 -0.30 7.82 -4.77
N SER A 116 -1.52 8.06 -4.32
CA SER A 116 -2.64 7.15 -4.58
C SER A 116 -2.89 7.01 -6.08
N ILE A 117 -2.89 8.11 -6.80
CA ILE A 117 -3.05 8.12 -8.26
C ILE A 117 -1.91 7.38 -8.94
N PHE A 118 -0.68 7.63 -8.50
CA PHE A 118 0.50 6.99 -9.08
C PHE A 118 0.51 5.47 -8.85
N VAL A 119 0.19 5.03 -7.64
CA VAL A 119 0.12 3.60 -7.33
C VAL A 119 -0.97 2.93 -8.17
N ASN A 120 -2.11 3.57 -8.34
CA ASN A 120 -3.17 3.05 -9.20
C ASN A 120 -2.71 2.94 -10.66
N LYS A 121 -2.04 3.97 -11.17
CA LYS A 121 -1.52 3.95 -12.53
C LYS A 121 -0.53 2.81 -12.74
N VAL A 122 0.38 2.61 -11.80
CA VAL A 122 1.37 1.53 -11.86
C VAL A 122 0.68 0.17 -11.79
N ALA A 123 -0.27 0.00 -10.87
CA ALA A 123 -0.98 -1.26 -10.70
C ALA A 123 -1.74 -1.69 -11.96
N TRP A 124 -2.15 -0.75 -12.79
CA TRP A 124 -2.92 -1.00 -14.01
C TRP A 124 -2.10 -0.87 -15.30
N SER A 125 -0.82 -0.66 -15.17
CA SER A 125 0.08 -0.53 -16.33
C SER A 125 0.33 -1.85 -17.06
#